data_62b0214bc04026c0790725822bf150c1
#
_entry.id   62b0214bc04026c0790725822bf150c1
#
_cell.length_a   1.000
_cell.length_b   1.000
_cell.length_c   1.000
_cell.angle_alpha   90.00
_cell.angle_beta   90.00
_cell.angle_gamma   90.00
#
_symmetry.space_group_name_H-M   'P 1'
#
loop_
_entity.id
_entity.type
_entity.pdbx_description
1 polymer ?
#
loop_
_entity_poly.entity_id
_entity_poly.type
_entity_poly.pdbx_seq_one_letter_code
_entity_poly.pdbx_strand_id
1 'polypeptide(L)'
;YIITQNANADLKWETKKQTNLGLDFALLNNRLRGTVDVYDSKTENLLFDYTVPQPPYPYPTIKANVGSISNKGIEVSLAYDVIKTQNSTLTLAGNASFMKNEVLNLDGSINGVPLNTDYVGWGAANSYLVKGKPIGAFYILEHTGKNENNVETVLDRDGNGIIDQGVKSPDRYYAGSALPTYTFAFNPSYRYKNFDASLLLRGSGGNKIYNGLRSNLSRLENIGKSNVLASAVDQGIYTSPYGSDLWLEDGSFIRLENLTAGYTFRFTDKYIDTIRLSLTGNNLFLITDYSGIDPELNVSGSGRPEDNFGGDRGIYPRTRSVAFGLTVKFK
;
A
#
# COMPACT_ATOMS: atom_id res chain seq x y z
N TYR A 1 36.37 9.23 -18.32
CA TYR A 1 35.43 9.06 -17.22
C TYR A 1 34.64 10.35 -17.04
N ILE A 2 33.31 10.25 -16.96
CA ILE A 2 32.44 11.40 -16.69
C ILE A 2 31.91 11.20 -15.27
N ILE A 3 32.00 12.24 -14.44
CA ILE A 3 31.38 12.27 -13.13
C ILE A 3 29.86 12.32 -13.37
N THR A 4 29.07 11.43 -12.76
CA THR A 4 27.62 11.33 -12.93
C THR A 4 26.84 11.63 -11.65
N GLN A 5 27.54 11.78 -10.52
CA GLN A 5 26.95 12.09 -9.20
C GLN A 5 27.97 12.75 -8.29
N ASN A 6 27.50 13.44 -7.26
CA ASN A 6 28.36 13.97 -6.20
C ASN A 6 28.92 12.81 -5.36
N ALA A 7 30.22 12.91 -5.03
CA ALA A 7 30.90 11.94 -4.17
C ALA A 7 30.58 12.21 -2.69
N ASN A 8 30.40 11.16 -1.92
CA ASN A 8 30.29 11.19 -0.47
C ASN A 8 31.22 10.12 0.12
N ALA A 9 32.34 10.57 0.74
CA ALA A 9 33.32 9.69 1.35
C ALA A 9 32.81 9.00 2.63
N ASP A 10 31.78 9.56 3.28
CA ASP A 10 31.22 9.06 4.53
C ASP A 10 30.10 8.00 4.31
N LEU A 11 29.86 7.62 3.06
CA LEU A 11 28.78 6.70 2.70
C LEU A 11 28.98 5.33 3.35
N LYS A 12 27.93 4.84 4.03
CA LYS A 12 27.90 3.56 4.74
C LYS A 12 26.78 2.68 4.23
N TRP A 13 26.86 1.39 4.51
CA TRP A 13 25.76 0.47 4.27
C TRP A 13 24.62 0.69 5.26
N GLU A 14 23.40 0.54 4.80
CA GLU A 14 22.25 0.42 5.68
C GLU A 14 22.40 -0.80 6.56
N THR A 15 22.00 -0.67 7.83
CA THR A 15 22.08 -1.78 8.79
C THR A 15 20.72 -2.04 9.38
N LYS A 16 20.18 -3.26 9.16
CA LYS A 16 18.93 -3.72 9.79
C LYS A 16 19.26 -4.65 10.96
N LYS A 17 18.70 -4.33 12.13
CA LYS A 17 18.69 -5.17 13.33
C LYS A 17 17.25 -5.61 13.55
N GLN A 18 17.04 -6.89 13.79
CA GLN A 18 15.70 -7.45 14.01
C GLN A 18 15.73 -8.48 15.13
N THR A 19 14.74 -8.40 16.01
CA THR A 19 14.39 -9.43 16.98
C THR A 19 13.03 -10.01 16.61
N ASN A 20 12.91 -11.32 16.60
CA ASN A 20 11.65 -12.03 16.34
C ASN A 20 11.42 -13.08 17.42
N LEU A 21 10.19 -13.16 17.92
CA LEU A 21 9.74 -14.22 18.82
C LEU A 21 8.51 -14.87 18.20
N GLY A 22 8.63 -16.16 17.88
CA GLY A 22 7.58 -16.96 17.27
C GLY A 22 7.13 -18.11 18.16
N LEU A 23 5.85 -18.43 18.07
CA LEU A 23 5.24 -19.60 18.67
C LEU A 23 4.46 -20.37 17.61
N ASP A 24 4.90 -21.59 17.33
CA ASP A 24 4.16 -22.56 16.52
C ASP A 24 3.42 -23.54 17.41
N PHE A 25 2.17 -23.81 17.11
CA PHE A 25 1.38 -24.76 17.88
C PHE A 25 0.49 -25.65 17.01
N ALA A 26 0.25 -26.85 17.50
CA ALA A 26 -0.69 -27.79 16.93
C ALA A 26 -1.49 -28.45 18.06
N LEU A 27 -2.80 -28.24 18.07
CA LEU A 27 -3.70 -28.66 19.13
C LEU A 27 -4.83 -29.54 18.58
N LEU A 28 -5.61 -30.19 19.44
CA LEU A 28 -6.77 -30.99 19.08
C LEU A 28 -6.45 -32.08 18.05
N ASN A 29 -5.39 -32.87 18.28
CA ASN A 29 -4.87 -33.87 17.35
C ASN A 29 -4.57 -33.30 15.96
N ASN A 30 -3.83 -32.18 15.92
CA ASN A 30 -3.46 -31.42 14.72
C ASN A 30 -4.66 -30.87 13.92
N ARG A 31 -5.83 -30.74 14.52
CA ARG A 31 -6.97 -30.07 13.87
C ARG A 31 -6.85 -28.57 13.91
N LEU A 32 -6.30 -28.00 14.99
CA LEU A 32 -5.99 -26.58 15.11
C LEU A 32 -4.47 -26.41 15.03
N ARG A 33 -4.02 -25.64 14.05
CA ARG A 33 -2.61 -25.32 13.82
C ARG A 33 -2.48 -23.80 13.70
N GLY A 34 -1.40 -23.26 14.20
CA GLY A 34 -1.17 -21.83 14.06
C GLY A 34 0.24 -21.42 14.39
N THR A 35 0.55 -20.21 13.99
CA THR A 35 1.76 -19.48 14.33
C THR A 35 1.40 -18.10 14.83
N VAL A 36 2.14 -17.62 15.80
CA VAL A 36 2.07 -16.22 16.27
C VAL A 36 3.51 -15.72 16.35
N ASP A 37 3.80 -14.69 15.59
CA ASP A 37 5.10 -14.05 15.54
C ASP A 37 4.99 -12.59 15.98
N VAL A 38 5.95 -12.15 16.80
CA VAL A 38 6.10 -10.75 17.20
C VAL A 38 7.50 -10.31 16.80
N TYR A 39 7.59 -9.22 16.06
CA TYR A 39 8.87 -8.70 15.62
C TYR A 39 9.07 -7.24 15.97
N ASP A 40 10.34 -6.88 16.21
CA ASP A 40 10.82 -5.50 16.34
C ASP A 40 12.07 -5.36 15.50
N SER A 41 12.05 -4.48 14.51
CA SER A 41 13.19 -4.21 13.65
C SER A 41 13.50 -2.73 13.54
N LYS A 42 14.80 -2.40 13.53
CA LYS A 42 15.31 -1.05 13.31
C LYS A 42 16.28 -1.08 12.13
N THR A 43 16.07 -0.19 11.16
CA THR A 43 17.02 0.07 10.08
C THR A 43 17.67 1.42 10.32
N GLU A 44 18.99 1.45 10.32
CA GLU A 44 19.83 2.61 10.57
C GLU A 44 20.64 2.95 9.30
N ASN A 45 21.11 4.18 9.19
CA ASN A 45 21.91 4.68 8.07
C ASN A 45 21.16 4.59 6.73
N LEU A 46 19.87 4.95 6.71
CA LEU A 46 19.07 4.93 5.49
C LEU A 46 19.70 5.79 4.40
N LEU A 47 19.73 5.26 3.18
CA LEU A 47 20.31 5.93 2.02
C LEU A 47 19.27 6.80 1.32
N PHE A 48 19.55 8.11 1.25
CA PHE A 48 18.71 9.07 0.53
C PHE A 48 19.50 9.90 -0.46
N ASP A 49 18.82 10.36 -1.51
CA ASP A 49 19.31 11.44 -2.39
C ASP A 49 18.97 12.78 -1.73
N TYR A 50 19.96 13.39 -1.11
CA TYR A 50 19.83 14.67 -0.41
C TYR A 50 20.11 15.83 -1.35
N THR A 51 19.21 16.82 -1.38
CA THR A 51 19.38 18.02 -2.22
C THR A 51 20.47 18.91 -1.65
N VAL A 52 21.42 19.31 -2.50
CA VAL A 52 22.54 20.17 -2.15
C VAL A 52 22.61 21.40 -3.04
N PRO A 53 23.20 22.52 -2.56
CA PRO A 53 23.30 23.74 -3.36
C PRO A 53 24.29 23.58 -4.52
N GLN A 54 24.00 24.25 -5.63
CA GLN A 54 24.88 24.34 -6.78
C GLN A 54 25.24 25.82 -7.03
N PRO A 55 26.49 26.24 -6.91
CA PRO A 55 27.70 25.55 -6.45
C PRO A 55 27.69 25.37 -4.91
N PRO A 56 28.60 24.60 -4.28
CA PRO A 56 29.81 24.02 -4.88
C PRO A 56 29.62 22.62 -5.47
N TYR A 57 28.44 21.99 -5.28
CA TYR A 57 28.20 20.64 -5.80
C TYR A 57 27.88 20.69 -7.30
N PRO A 58 28.53 19.85 -8.16
CA PRO A 58 28.22 19.79 -9.59
C PRO A 58 26.83 19.22 -9.91
N TYR A 59 26.23 18.43 -9.01
CA TYR A 59 24.88 17.85 -9.17
C TYR A 59 23.94 18.29 -8.06
N PRO A 60 22.62 18.36 -8.30
CA PRO A 60 21.65 18.85 -7.33
C PRO A 60 21.43 17.93 -6.13
N THR A 61 21.87 16.68 -6.22
CA THR A 61 21.70 15.69 -5.14
C THR A 61 22.99 14.96 -4.82
N ILE A 62 23.11 14.51 -3.58
CA ILE A 62 24.19 13.65 -3.08
C ILE A 62 23.58 12.50 -2.30
N LYS A 63 24.10 11.28 -2.46
CA LYS A 63 23.71 10.15 -1.61
C LYS A 63 24.28 10.32 -0.21
N ALA A 64 23.43 10.25 0.78
CA ALA A 64 23.82 10.37 2.19
C ALA A 64 23.08 9.35 3.05
N ASN A 65 23.73 8.92 4.14
CA ASN A 65 23.08 8.12 5.17
C ASN A 65 22.32 9.05 6.12
N VAL A 66 21.01 9.07 6.02
CA VAL A 66 20.15 9.99 6.77
C VAL A 66 19.05 9.22 7.46
N GLY A 67 19.11 9.16 8.77
CA GLY A 67 18.00 8.70 9.59
C GLY A 67 17.92 7.20 9.87
N SER A 68 16.87 6.87 10.56
CA SER A 68 16.52 5.49 10.93
C SER A 68 15.02 5.30 11.03
N ILE A 69 14.57 4.06 10.78
CA ILE A 69 13.17 3.65 10.87
C ILE A 69 13.01 2.44 11.79
N SER A 70 11.86 2.35 12.42
CA SER A 70 11.40 1.18 13.16
C SER A 70 10.22 0.53 12.46
N ASN A 71 10.22 -0.81 12.44
CA ASN A 71 9.07 -1.62 12.03
C ASN A 71 8.81 -2.65 13.11
N LYS A 72 7.61 -2.64 13.67
CA LYS A 72 7.14 -3.57 14.69
C LYS A 72 5.83 -4.17 14.26
N GLY A 73 5.60 -5.41 14.66
CA GLY A 73 4.32 -6.03 14.30
C GLY A 73 4.08 -7.36 14.98
N ILE A 74 2.84 -7.79 14.78
CA ILE A 74 2.35 -9.11 15.19
C ILE A 74 1.76 -9.77 13.95
N GLU A 75 2.18 -11.00 13.69
CA GLU A 75 1.68 -11.83 12.62
C GLU A 75 1.04 -13.08 13.21
N VAL A 76 -0.17 -13.38 12.78
CA VAL A 76 -0.94 -14.55 13.23
C VAL A 76 -1.38 -15.34 12.03
N SER A 77 -1.13 -16.64 12.06
CA SER A 77 -1.62 -17.60 11.07
C SER A 77 -2.35 -18.73 11.78
N LEU A 78 -3.59 -19.04 11.33
CA LEU A 78 -4.41 -20.08 11.92
C LEU A 78 -5.01 -20.96 10.83
N ALA A 79 -5.07 -22.28 11.09
CA ALA A 79 -5.81 -23.24 10.29
C ALA A 79 -6.55 -24.21 11.19
N TYR A 80 -7.87 -24.37 10.95
CA TYR A 80 -8.71 -25.25 11.72
C TYR A 80 -9.49 -26.20 10.82
N ASP A 81 -9.28 -27.52 11.03
CA ASP A 81 -10.06 -28.57 10.36
C ASP A 81 -11.41 -28.74 11.09
N VAL A 82 -12.42 -27.95 10.68
CA VAL A 82 -13.78 -27.97 11.26
C VAL A 82 -14.41 -29.34 11.04
N ILE A 83 -14.29 -29.86 9.82
CA ILE A 83 -14.72 -31.20 9.44
C ILE A 83 -13.49 -31.98 9.01
N LYS A 84 -13.29 -33.15 9.59
CA LYS A 84 -12.20 -34.07 9.21
C LYS A 84 -12.68 -35.50 9.32
N THR A 85 -13.19 -36.01 8.20
CA THR A 85 -13.64 -37.38 8.04
C THR A 85 -12.97 -38.03 6.83
N GLN A 86 -13.19 -39.32 6.61
CA GLN A 86 -12.64 -40.01 5.44
C GLN A 86 -13.11 -39.37 4.11
N ASN A 87 -14.37 -38.92 4.05
CA ASN A 87 -14.98 -38.42 2.83
C ASN A 87 -15.12 -36.89 2.77
N SER A 88 -14.96 -36.20 3.89
CA SER A 88 -15.20 -34.76 3.98
C SER A 88 -14.14 -34.08 4.81
N THR A 89 -13.59 -33.00 4.29
CA THR A 89 -12.66 -32.12 5.00
C THR A 89 -13.07 -30.67 4.75
N LEU A 90 -13.33 -29.90 5.81
CA LEU A 90 -13.49 -28.47 5.77
C LEU A 90 -12.39 -27.85 6.63
N THR A 91 -11.50 -27.13 6.00
CA THR A 91 -10.44 -26.37 6.67
C THR A 91 -10.74 -24.87 6.53
N LEU A 92 -10.79 -24.16 7.66
CA LEU A 92 -10.77 -22.71 7.69
C LEU A 92 -9.34 -22.28 7.98
N ALA A 93 -8.73 -21.57 7.05
CA ALA A 93 -7.38 -21.04 7.22
C ALA A 93 -7.38 -19.53 7.01
N GLY A 94 -6.49 -18.83 7.70
CA GLY A 94 -6.34 -17.39 7.55
C GLY A 94 -5.09 -16.90 8.25
N ASN A 95 -4.69 -15.70 7.87
CA ASN A 95 -3.62 -14.97 8.52
C ASN A 95 -4.00 -13.49 8.65
N ALA A 96 -3.40 -12.84 9.63
CA ALA A 96 -3.48 -11.39 9.81
C ALA A 96 -2.12 -10.87 10.28
N SER A 97 -1.76 -9.70 9.80
CA SER A 97 -0.58 -8.97 10.21
C SER A 97 -0.98 -7.57 10.66
N PHE A 98 -0.55 -7.15 11.82
CA PHE A 98 -0.70 -5.81 12.36
C PHE A 98 0.68 -5.20 12.45
N MET A 99 0.87 -4.03 11.85
CA MET A 99 2.19 -3.43 11.71
C MET A 99 2.19 -1.96 12.09
N LYS A 100 3.26 -1.53 12.73
CA LYS A 100 3.57 -0.13 13.02
C LYS A 100 4.93 0.20 12.42
N ASN A 101 4.95 1.17 11.52
CA ASN A 101 6.15 1.78 10.99
C ASN A 101 6.34 3.17 11.58
N GLU A 102 7.59 3.58 11.87
CA GLU A 102 7.88 4.90 12.43
C GLU A 102 9.28 5.36 12.00
N VAL A 103 9.38 6.58 11.50
CA VAL A 103 10.64 7.29 11.27
C VAL A 103 11.16 7.77 12.61
N LEU A 104 12.27 7.20 13.09
CA LEU A 104 12.82 7.52 14.41
C LEU A 104 13.61 8.82 14.41
N ASN A 105 14.40 9.04 13.38
CA ASN A 105 15.11 10.29 13.13
C ASN A 105 15.40 10.45 11.64
N LEU A 106 15.79 11.65 11.24
CA LEU A 106 16.24 12.00 9.89
C LEU A 106 17.60 12.72 9.96
N ASP A 107 18.38 12.42 10.99
CA ASP A 107 19.69 13.01 11.19
C ASP A 107 20.74 12.25 10.38
N GLY A 108 21.71 12.97 9.85
CA GLY A 108 22.84 12.44 9.11
C GLY A 108 23.95 13.46 9.00
N SER A 109 24.97 13.17 8.19
CA SER A 109 26.02 14.15 7.87
C SER A 109 26.56 13.96 6.45
N ILE A 110 27.01 15.04 5.85
CA ILE A 110 27.77 15.06 4.59
C ILE A 110 29.07 15.77 4.82
N ASN A 111 30.19 15.10 4.61
CA ASN A 111 31.56 15.67 4.81
C ASN A 111 31.70 16.31 6.19
N GLY A 112 31.16 15.66 7.24
CA GLY A 112 31.20 16.15 8.61
C GLY A 112 30.23 17.30 8.93
N VAL A 113 29.42 17.77 7.97
CA VAL A 113 28.37 18.77 8.21
C VAL A 113 27.08 18.06 8.57
N PRO A 114 26.51 18.31 9.76
CA PRO A 114 25.26 17.67 10.18
C PRO A 114 24.09 18.04 9.25
N LEU A 115 23.30 17.03 8.90
CA LEU A 115 22.02 17.17 8.22
C LEU A 115 20.93 16.97 9.26
N ASN A 116 20.34 18.06 9.73
CA ASN A 116 19.20 18.00 10.62
C ASN A 116 17.97 18.40 9.81
N THR A 117 17.11 17.44 9.55
CA THR A 117 15.85 17.69 8.87
C THR A 117 14.71 16.96 9.57
N ASP A 118 13.60 17.65 9.74
CA ASP A 118 12.37 17.04 10.29
C ASP A 118 11.48 16.48 9.17
N TYR A 119 11.77 16.86 7.92
CA TYR A 119 10.98 16.51 6.74
C TYR A 119 11.88 16.21 5.55
N VAL A 120 11.59 15.11 4.87
CA VAL A 120 12.11 14.80 3.53
C VAL A 120 10.92 14.47 2.64
N GLY A 121 10.83 15.10 1.45
CA GLY A 121 9.81 14.75 0.46
C GLY A 121 9.93 13.28 0.08
N TRP A 122 8.82 12.58 0.08
CA TRP A 122 8.77 11.15 -0.22
C TRP A 122 7.50 10.80 -0.98
N GLY A 123 7.67 10.29 -2.19
CA GLY A 123 6.55 9.77 -2.97
C GLY A 123 5.64 10.81 -3.61
N ALA A 124 4.38 10.43 -3.81
CA ALA A 124 3.38 11.27 -4.45
C ALA A 124 2.96 12.44 -3.58
N ALA A 125 2.41 13.45 -4.23
CA ALA A 125 1.88 14.70 -3.71
C ALA A 125 1.64 14.75 -2.19
N ASN A 126 2.41 15.61 -1.49
CA ASN A 126 2.27 15.85 -0.04
C ASN A 126 2.58 14.65 0.88
N SER A 127 3.28 13.63 0.38
CA SER A 127 3.81 12.53 1.17
C SER A 127 5.24 12.83 1.61
N TYR A 128 5.54 12.60 2.88
CA TYR A 128 6.81 12.97 3.51
C TYR A 128 7.33 11.88 4.44
N LEU A 129 8.65 11.89 4.63
CA LEU A 129 9.26 11.27 5.80
C LEU A 129 9.29 12.33 6.91
N VAL A 130 8.67 12.01 8.04
CA VAL A 130 8.55 12.91 9.19
C VAL A 130 8.88 12.15 10.45
N LYS A 131 9.76 12.70 11.27
CA LYS A 131 10.13 12.12 12.57
C LYS A 131 8.88 11.84 13.43
N GLY A 132 8.80 10.62 13.97
CA GLY A 132 7.67 10.17 14.79
C GLY A 132 6.41 9.79 14.01
N LYS A 133 6.48 9.76 12.66
CA LYS A 133 5.37 9.35 11.79
C LYS A 133 5.76 8.16 10.93
N PRO A 134 4.80 7.41 10.38
CA PRO A 134 5.08 6.35 9.42
C PRO A 134 5.72 6.90 8.13
N ILE A 135 6.42 6.05 7.39
CA ILE A 135 6.84 6.36 6.02
C ILE A 135 5.61 6.68 5.17
N GLY A 136 5.73 7.66 4.27
CA GLY A 136 4.62 8.09 3.43
C GLY A 136 3.53 8.80 4.23
N ALA A 137 3.91 9.53 5.26
CA ALA A 137 3.01 10.40 6.01
C ALA A 137 2.49 11.53 5.13
N PHE A 138 1.17 11.70 5.05
CA PHE A 138 0.57 12.83 4.36
C PHE A 138 0.52 14.04 5.28
N TYR A 139 1.29 15.09 4.92
CA TYR A 139 1.19 16.42 5.49
C TYR A 139 0.55 17.34 4.45
N ILE A 140 -0.70 17.72 4.70
CA ILE A 140 -1.57 18.24 3.66
C ILE A 140 -2.44 19.37 4.23
N LEU A 141 -2.93 20.26 3.36
CA LEU A 141 -3.85 21.33 3.75
C LEU A 141 -5.26 20.75 3.95
N GLU A 142 -5.98 21.27 4.93
CA GLU A 142 -7.34 20.85 5.26
C GLU A 142 -8.35 21.60 4.38
N HIS A 143 -9.13 20.85 3.60
CA HIS A 143 -10.22 21.40 2.79
C HIS A 143 -11.34 21.92 3.68
N THR A 144 -11.81 23.15 3.40
CA THR A 144 -12.92 23.78 4.15
C THR A 144 -14.13 24.10 3.29
N GLY A 145 -14.04 23.89 1.97
CA GLY A 145 -15.13 24.18 1.04
C GLY A 145 -14.68 24.94 -0.20
N LYS A 146 -15.49 25.89 -0.65
CA LYS A 146 -15.22 26.75 -1.79
C LYS A 146 -15.73 28.15 -1.53
N ASN A 147 -15.07 29.14 -2.13
CA ASN A 147 -15.50 30.54 -2.07
C ASN A 147 -16.57 30.85 -3.11
N GLU A 148 -17.01 32.11 -3.16
CA GLU A 148 -18.06 32.62 -4.09
C GLU A 148 -17.69 32.42 -5.58
N ASN A 149 -16.42 32.35 -5.90
CA ASN A 149 -15.91 32.08 -7.26
C ASN A 149 -15.73 30.57 -7.53
N ASN A 150 -16.24 29.71 -6.67
CA ASN A 150 -16.06 28.25 -6.72
C ASN A 150 -14.57 27.81 -6.70
N VAL A 151 -13.69 28.61 -6.15
CA VAL A 151 -12.29 28.22 -5.87
C VAL A 151 -12.25 27.49 -4.55
N GLU A 152 -11.55 26.35 -4.51
CA GLU A 152 -11.34 25.61 -3.27
C GLU A 152 -10.77 26.49 -2.17
N THR A 153 -11.26 26.31 -0.94
CA THR A 153 -10.73 26.96 0.27
C THR A 153 -10.16 25.91 1.21
N VAL A 154 -9.10 26.31 1.93
CA VAL A 154 -8.42 25.47 2.93
C VAL A 154 -8.29 26.25 4.24
N LEU A 155 -8.08 25.50 5.33
CA LEU A 155 -7.93 26.09 6.65
C LEU A 155 -6.59 26.84 6.78
N ASP A 156 -6.67 28.12 7.13
CA ASP A 156 -5.55 28.89 7.68
C ASP A 156 -5.40 28.49 9.16
N ARG A 157 -4.49 27.57 9.43
CA ARG A 157 -4.40 26.91 10.73
C ARG A 157 -3.69 27.76 11.77
N ASP A 158 -2.77 28.61 11.36
CA ASP A 158 -2.07 29.55 12.25
C ASP A 158 -2.77 30.91 12.37
N GLY A 159 -3.81 31.17 11.52
CA GLY A 159 -4.66 32.35 11.60
C GLY A 159 -3.97 33.65 11.14
N ASN A 160 -2.92 33.54 10.32
CA ASN A 160 -2.15 34.71 9.87
C ASN A 160 -2.73 35.39 8.61
N GLY A 161 -3.80 34.83 8.02
CA GLY A 161 -4.47 35.34 6.82
C GLY A 161 -3.79 34.94 5.51
N ILE A 162 -2.76 34.09 5.54
CA ILE A 162 -1.99 33.65 4.37
C ILE A 162 -1.90 32.13 4.37
N ILE A 163 -2.37 31.49 3.31
CA ILE A 163 -2.20 30.03 3.16
C ILE A 163 -0.79 29.75 2.66
N ASP A 164 0.05 29.23 3.55
CA ASP A 164 1.40 28.77 3.20
C ASP A 164 1.34 27.34 2.66
N GLN A 165 1.80 27.14 1.42
CA GLN A 165 1.88 25.84 0.76
C GLN A 165 3.24 25.17 0.92
N GLY A 166 4.16 25.76 1.64
CA GLY A 166 5.50 25.22 1.90
C GLY A 166 5.47 23.85 2.57
N VAL A 167 6.54 23.10 2.45
CA VAL A 167 6.67 21.74 3.04
C VAL A 167 6.52 21.78 4.58
N LYS A 168 7.06 22.82 5.22
CA LYS A 168 7.02 23.05 6.67
C LYS A 168 5.95 24.06 7.09
N SER A 169 4.94 24.26 6.25
CA SER A 169 3.86 25.18 6.53
C SER A 169 3.12 24.81 7.84
N PRO A 170 2.83 25.80 8.70
CA PRO A 170 1.98 25.61 9.88
C PRO A 170 0.53 25.28 9.50
N ASP A 171 0.08 25.59 8.27
CA ASP A 171 -1.26 25.27 7.78
C ASP A 171 -1.47 23.80 7.45
N ARG A 172 -0.36 23.03 7.28
CA ARG A 172 -0.44 21.60 7.02
C ARG A 172 -0.64 20.80 8.30
N TYR A 173 -1.33 19.67 8.17
CA TYR A 173 -1.52 18.73 9.25
C TYR A 173 -1.23 17.29 8.82
N TYR A 174 -1.03 16.40 9.77
CA TYR A 174 -0.87 14.98 9.52
C TYR A 174 -2.24 14.32 9.29
N ALA A 175 -2.50 13.90 8.07
CA ALA A 175 -3.79 13.34 7.63
C ALA A 175 -3.78 11.81 7.51
N GLY A 176 -2.71 11.14 7.90
CA GLY A 176 -2.55 9.70 7.79
C GLY A 176 -1.33 9.30 6.96
N SER A 177 -1.22 8.04 6.61
CA SER A 177 -0.08 7.45 5.90
C SER A 177 -0.53 6.57 4.75
N ALA A 178 0.33 6.42 3.76
CA ALA A 178 0.15 5.49 2.65
C ALA A 178 0.34 4.02 3.03
N LEU A 179 0.98 3.74 4.18
CA LEU A 179 1.18 2.37 4.65
C LEU A 179 -0.07 1.83 5.36
N PRO A 180 -0.51 0.61 5.06
CA PRO A 180 -1.53 -0.06 5.83
C PRO A 180 -1.04 -0.38 7.24
N THR A 181 -1.94 -0.35 8.22
CA THR A 181 -1.67 -0.76 9.60
C THR A 181 -2.01 -2.22 9.86
N TYR A 182 -2.82 -2.81 9.00
CA TYR A 182 -3.12 -4.24 9.03
C TYR A 182 -3.37 -4.80 7.63
N THR A 183 -3.09 -6.10 7.50
CA THR A 183 -3.46 -6.91 6.34
C THR A 183 -4.03 -8.23 6.82
N PHE A 184 -4.89 -8.86 6.02
CA PHE A 184 -5.40 -10.18 6.33
C PHE A 184 -5.67 -10.99 5.06
N ALA A 185 -5.67 -12.30 5.22
CA ALA A 185 -6.19 -13.23 4.23
C ALA A 185 -7.00 -14.33 4.91
N PHE A 186 -8.08 -14.77 4.26
CA PHE A 186 -8.91 -15.87 4.66
C PHE A 186 -9.06 -16.83 3.49
N ASN A 187 -8.65 -18.10 3.70
CA ASN A 187 -8.57 -19.13 2.68
C ASN A 187 -9.23 -20.43 3.14
N PRO A 188 -10.58 -20.50 3.19
CA PRO A 188 -11.29 -21.73 3.46
C PRO A 188 -11.16 -22.69 2.27
N SER A 189 -11.08 -23.99 2.59
CA SER A 189 -11.10 -25.06 1.62
C SER A 189 -12.03 -26.17 2.05
N TYR A 190 -12.80 -26.70 1.12
CA TYR A 190 -13.72 -27.79 1.34
C TYR A 190 -13.49 -28.92 0.33
N ARG A 191 -13.43 -30.14 0.81
CA ARG A 191 -13.41 -31.34 0.00
C ARG A 191 -14.50 -32.29 0.48
N TYR A 192 -15.28 -32.77 -0.45
CA TYR A 192 -16.26 -33.84 -0.20
C TYR A 192 -16.19 -34.88 -1.31
N LYS A 193 -15.68 -36.08 -0.98
CA LYS A 193 -15.41 -37.18 -1.94
C LYS A 193 -14.56 -36.66 -3.12
N ASN A 194 -15.18 -36.53 -4.29
CA ASN A 194 -14.54 -36.10 -5.53
C ASN A 194 -14.68 -34.60 -5.82
N PHE A 195 -15.45 -33.87 -5.02
CA PHE A 195 -15.63 -32.42 -5.12
C PHE A 195 -14.65 -31.69 -4.23
N ASP A 196 -14.08 -30.61 -4.74
CA ASP A 196 -13.26 -29.66 -4.00
C ASP A 196 -13.66 -28.22 -4.31
N ALA A 197 -13.57 -27.36 -3.30
CA ALA A 197 -13.74 -25.92 -3.46
C ALA A 197 -12.82 -25.17 -2.52
N SER A 198 -12.34 -24.02 -2.94
CA SER A 198 -11.55 -23.11 -2.12
C SER A 198 -11.77 -21.67 -2.55
N LEU A 199 -11.57 -20.71 -1.63
CA LEU A 199 -11.56 -19.31 -1.96
C LEU A 199 -10.40 -18.61 -1.24
N LEU A 200 -10.00 -17.46 -1.76
CA LEU A 200 -9.08 -16.54 -1.13
C LEU A 200 -9.73 -15.17 -1.05
N LEU A 201 -10.05 -14.76 0.16
CA LEU A 201 -10.47 -13.41 0.51
C LEU A 201 -9.30 -12.72 1.19
N ARG A 202 -8.95 -11.53 0.77
CA ARG A 202 -7.89 -10.75 1.40
C ARG A 202 -8.23 -9.28 1.48
N GLY A 203 -7.56 -8.57 2.36
CA GLY A 203 -7.73 -7.14 2.50
C GLY A 203 -6.59 -6.49 3.26
N SER A 204 -6.60 -5.18 3.23
CA SER A 204 -5.74 -4.33 4.04
C SER A 204 -6.47 -3.06 4.42
N GLY A 205 -5.96 -2.34 5.43
CA GLY A 205 -6.57 -1.09 5.81
C GLY A 205 -5.71 -0.25 6.75
N GLY A 206 -6.25 0.92 7.07
CA GLY A 206 -5.59 1.94 7.86
C GLY A 206 -4.62 2.82 7.07
N ASN A 207 -4.57 2.67 5.75
CA ASN A 207 -3.81 3.53 4.85
C ASN A 207 -4.70 4.54 4.14
N LYS A 208 -4.07 5.62 3.69
CA LYS A 208 -4.67 6.65 2.85
C LYS A 208 -4.07 6.63 1.46
N ILE A 209 -4.86 7.10 0.48
CA ILE A 209 -4.45 7.24 -0.92
C ILE A 209 -4.78 8.66 -1.36
N TYR A 210 -3.79 9.36 -1.91
CA TYR A 210 -4.03 10.62 -2.60
C TYR A 210 -4.51 10.34 -4.03
N ASN A 211 -5.80 10.57 -4.27
CA ASN A 211 -6.43 10.32 -5.58
C ASN A 211 -6.10 11.43 -6.57
N GLY A 212 -4.90 11.37 -7.14
CA GLY A 212 -4.40 12.36 -8.10
C GLY A 212 -5.17 12.32 -9.42
N LEU A 213 -5.71 11.17 -9.81
CA LEU A 213 -6.56 11.08 -11.01
C LEU A 213 -7.85 11.87 -10.80
N ARG A 214 -8.54 11.67 -9.67
CA ARG A 214 -9.73 12.44 -9.30
C ARG A 214 -9.39 13.91 -9.15
N SER A 215 -8.30 14.29 -8.48
CA SER A 215 -7.85 15.68 -8.37
C SER A 215 -7.69 16.36 -9.72
N ASN A 216 -7.12 15.67 -10.70
CA ASN A 216 -6.92 16.22 -12.04
C ASN A 216 -8.22 16.33 -12.86
N LEU A 217 -9.13 15.38 -12.71
CA LEU A 217 -10.36 15.28 -13.49
C LEU A 217 -11.57 15.95 -12.83
N SER A 218 -11.43 16.52 -11.62
CA SER A 218 -12.54 17.16 -10.90
C SER A 218 -12.54 18.69 -10.95
N ARG A 219 -11.66 19.32 -11.73
CA ARG A 219 -11.61 20.77 -11.89
C ARG A 219 -12.43 21.22 -13.07
N LEU A 220 -13.46 22.05 -12.83
CA LEU A 220 -14.37 22.53 -13.88
C LEU A 220 -13.68 23.49 -14.88
N GLU A 221 -12.56 24.12 -14.50
CA GLU A 221 -11.71 24.93 -15.39
C GLU A 221 -11.18 24.15 -16.62
N ASN A 222 -11.19 22.82 -16.54
CA ASN A 222 -10.74 21.93 -17.60
C ASN A 222 -11.83 21.57 -18.61
N ILE A 223 -13.09 21.97 -18.38
CA ILE A 223 -14.19 21.74 -19.34
C ILE A 223 -13.85 22.41 -20.67
N GLY A 224 -13.95 21.64 -21.75
CA GLY A 224 -13.58 22.07 -23.12
C GLY A 224 -12.09 21.96 -23.45
N LYS A 225 -11.23 21.64 -22.46
CA LYS A 225 -9.80 21.37 -22.67
C LYS A 225 -9.43 19.89 -22.53
N SER A 226 -10.07 19.21 -21.56
CA SER A 226 -9.87 17.80 -21.26
C SER A 226 -11.15 17.16 -20.70
N ASN A 227 -11.13 15.84 -20.49
CA ASN A 227 -12.22 15.15 -19.81
C ASN A 227 -12.31 15.58 -18.35
N VAL A 228 -13.53 15.68 -17.86
CA VAL A 228 -13.88 15.99 -16.47
C VAL A 228 -14.82 14.91 -15.97
N LEU A 229 -14.71 14.52 -14.70
CA LEU A 229 -15.61 13.55 -14.07
C LEU A 229 -17.02 14.16 -13.96
N ALA A 230 -18.05 13.35 -14.19
CA ALA A 230 -19.43 13.79 -14.01
C ALA A 230 -19.70 14.31 -12.58
N SER A 231 -19.12 13.65 -11.57
CA SER A 231 -19.20 14.05 -10.16
C SER A 231 -18.56 15.41 -9.86
N ALA A 232 -17.69 15.92 -10.72
CA ALA A 232 -17.09 17.24 -10.55
C ALA A 232 -18.14 18.36 -10.68
N VAL A 233 -19.20 18.14 -11.46
CA VAL A 233 -20.31 19.10 -11.63
C VAL A 233 -21.05 19.28 -10.30
N ASP A 234 -21.35 18.17 -9.61
CA ASP A 234 -22.04 18.18 -8.32
C ASP A 234 -21.15 18.81 -7.23
N GLN A 235 -19.85 18.55 -7.27
CA GLN A 235 -18.86 19.15 -6.38
C GLN A 235 -18.73 20.67 -6.61
N GLY A 236 -18.85 21.10 -7.88
CA GLY A 236 -18.91 22.50 -8.27
C GLY A 236 -17.64 23.29 -7.94
N ILE A 237 -16.46 22.66 -7.89
CA ILE A 237 -15.17 23.32 -7.71
C ILE A 237 -14.63 23.70 -9.09
N TYR A 238 -14.50 25.01 -9.35
CA TYR A 238 -13.96 25.50 -10.60
C TYR A 238 -12.47 25.24 -10.70
N THR A 239 -11.71 25.61 -9.67
CA THR A 239 -10.27 25.34 -9.57
C THR A 239 -9.86 24.97 -8.15
N SER A 240 -8.87 24.11 -8.05
CA SER A 240 -8.25 23.67 -6.80
C SER A 240 -6.75 23.93 -6.87
N PRO A 241 -6.28 25.10 -6.37
CA PRO A 241 -4.87 25.45 -6.38
C PRO A 241 -4.06 24.73 -5.29
N TYR A 242 -4.74 24.01 -4.40
CA TYR A 242 -4.15 23.36 -3.24
C TYR A 242 -4.07 21.85 -3.43
N GLY A 243 -2.98 21.25 -2.94
CA GLY A 243 -2.92 19.82 -2.70
C GLY A 243 -3.54 19.51 -1.33
N SER A 244 -4.87 19.51 -1.24
CA SER A 244 -5.61 19.35 0.00
C SER A 244 -6.06 17.91 0.26
N ASP A 245 -6.59 17.65 1.45
CA ASP A 245 -7.18 16.38 1.84
C ASP A 245 -8.52 16.07 1.17
N LEU A 246 -9.08 17.02 0.40
CA LEU A 246 -10.23 16.77 -0.49
C LEU A 246 -10.00 15.55 -1.40
N TRP A 247 -8.76 15.31 -1.75
CA TRP A 247 -8.33 14.23 -2.63
C TRP A 247 -7.70 13.03 -1.89
N LEU A 248 -7.68 13.09 -0.56
CA LEU A 248 -7.11 12.04 0.29
C LEU A 248 -8.21 11.09 0.76
N GLU A 249 -8.20 9.87 0.26
CA GLU A 249 -9.26 8.88 0.48
C GLU A 249 -8.78 7.72 1.35
N ASP A 250 -9.72 6.96 1.89
CA ASP A 250 -9.41 5.70 2.57
C ASP A 250 -8.99 4.64 1.55
N GLY A 251 -7.84 4.01 1.79
CA GLY A 251 -7.29 2.97 0.94
C GLY A 251 -7.64 1.55 1.38
N SER A 252 -8.51 1.40 2.39
CA SER A 252 -8.90 0.10 2.90
C SER A 252 -9.75 -0.68 1.90
N PHE A 253 -9.55 -1.98 1.84
CA PHE A 253 -10.33 -2.83 0.94
C PHE A 253 -10.46 -4.27 1.41
N ILE A 254 -11.46 -4.96 0.86
CA ILE A 254 -11.64 -6.42 0.89
C ILE A 254 -11.84 -6.90 -0.55
N ARG A 255 -11.09 -7.93 -0.95
CA ARG A 255 -11.12 -8.49 -2.30
C ARG A 255 -11.33 -10.01 -2.27
N LEU A 256 -12.26 -10.51 -3.07
CA LEU A 256 -12.30 -11.93 -3.41
C LEU A 256 -11.33 -12.17 -4.58
N GLU A 257 -10.11 -12.56 -4.20
CA GLU A 257 -9.00 -12.74 -5.13
C GLU A 257 -9.19 -13.94 -6.01
N ASN A 258 -9.65 -15.07 -5.42
CA ASN A 258 -9.82 -16.33 -6.11
C ASN A 258 -10.98 -17.11 -5.52
N LEU A 259 -11.74 -17.78 -6.38
CA LEU A 259 -12.71 -18.81 -6.03
C LEU A 259 -12.57 -19.96 -7.03
N THR A 260 -12.27 -21.14 -6.52
CA THR A 260 -12.14 -22.36 -7.34
C THR A 260 -13.09 -23.43 -6.86
N ALA A 261 -13.74 -24.11 -7.81
CA ALA A 261 -14.49 -25.33 -7.56
C ALA A 261 -14.06 -26.39 -8.60
N GLY A 262 -13.93 -27.63 -8.15
CA GLY A 262 -13.48 -28.72 -8.99
C GLY A 262 -14.19 -30.03 -8.68
N TYR A 263 -14.24 -30.91 -9.69
CA TYR A 263 -14.72 -32.27 -9.55
C TYR A 263 -13.77 -33.24 -10.24
N THR A 264 -13.37 -34.31 -9.52
CA THR A 264 -12.43 -35.31 -9.99
C THR A 264 -13.15 -36.61 -10.31
N PHE A 265 -13.19 -37.00 -11.54
CA PHE A 265 -13.66 -38.31 -12.01
C PHE A 265 -12.50 -39.30 -11.83
N ARG A 266 -12.79 -40.48 -11.25
CA ARG A 266 -11.83 -41.58 -11.09
C ARG A 266 -12.21 -42.71 -12.02
N PHE A 267 -11.22 -43.26 -12.70
CA PHE A 267 -11.45 -44.33 -13.68
C PHE A 267 -10.66 -45.58 -13.29
N THR A 268 -11.23 -46.74 -13.54
CA THR A 268 -10.58 -48.03 -13.39
C THR A 268 -9.92 -48.50 -14.69
N ASP A 269 -9.94 -47.67 -15.72
CA ASP A 269 -9.34 -47.89 -17.02
C ASP A 269 -7.82 -48.13 -16.94
N LYS A 270 -7.22 -48.74 -17.98
CA LYS A 270 -5.79 -49.08 -18.06
C LYS A 270 -4.91 -47.85 -18.24
N TYR A 271 -5.40 -46.79 -18.86
CA TYR A 271 -4.60 -45.64 -19.30
C TYR A 271 -4.84 -44.40 -18.46
N ILE A 272 -6.05 -44.14 -18.03
CA ILE A 272 -6.44 -42.93 -17.31
C ILE A 272 -6.74 -43.28 -15.84
N ASP A 273 -6.09 -42.54 -14.94
CA ASP A 273 -6.36 -42.63 -13.50
C ASP A 273 -7.45 -41.67 -13.08
N THR A 274 -7.29 -40.37 -13.40
CA THR A 274 -8.27 -39.34 -13.05
C THR A 274 -8.41 -38.27 -14.13
N ILE A 275 -9.61 -37.70 -14.23
CA ILE A 275 -9.88 -36.45 -14.97
C ILE A 275 -10.48 -35.47 -13.96
N ARG A 276 -9.83 -34.32 -13.77
CA ARG A 276 -10.36 -33.23 -12.95
C ARG A 276 -10.79 -32.08 -13.83
N LEU A 277 -12.04 -31.68 -13.68
CA LEU A 277 -12.60 -30.45 -14.24
C LEU A 277 -12.62 -29.39 -13.13
N SER A 278 -12.23 -28.17 -13.44
CA SER A 278 -12.30 -27.07 -12.49
C SER A 278 -12.73 -25.78 -13.14
N LEU A 279 -13.42 -24.94 -12.35
CA LEU A 279 -13.78 -23.59 -12.68
C LEU A 279 -13.13 -22.66 -11.66
N THR A 280 -12.39 -21.66 -12.13
CA THR A 280 -11.71 -20.69 -11.28
C THR A 280 -12.10 -19.28 -11.71
N GLY A 281 -12.59 -18.48 -10.75
CA GLY A 281 -12.81 -17.06 -10.94
C GLY A 281 -11.76 -16.27 -10.17
N ASN A 282 -11.18 -15.25 -10.82
CA ASN A 282 -10.20 -14.36 -10.18
C ASN A 282 -10.71 -12.92 -10.16
N ASN A 283 -10.36 -12.18 -9.11
CA ASN A 283 -10.73 -10.79 -8.90
C ASN A 283 -12.24 -10.57 -9.05
N LEU A 284 -13.05 -11.41 -8.38
CA LEU A 284 -14.50 -11.48 -8.60
C LEU A 284 -15.23 -10.26 -8.04
N PHE A 285 -14.83 -9.76 -6.87
CA PHE A 285 -15.35 -8.52 -6.31
C PHE A 285 -14.32 -7.80 -5.45
N LEU A 286 -14.53 -6.51 -5.31
CA LEU A 286 -13.80 -5.57 -4.48
C LEU A 286 -14.80 -4.74 -3.67
N ILE A 287 -14.59 -4.66 -2.36
CA ILE A 287 -15.31 -3.78 -1.44
C ILE A 287 -14.31 -2.75 -0.96
N THR A 288 -14.58 -1.48 -1.19
CA THR A 288 -13.73 -0.35 -0.80
C THR A 288 -14.52 0.95 -0.85
N ASP A 289 -14.15 1.93 -0.03
CA ASP A 289 -14.64 3.30 -0.09
C ASP A 289 -13.78 4.18 -1.00
N TYR A 290 -12.68 3.64 -1.54
CA TYR A 290 -11.83 4.34 -2.49
C TYR A 290 -12.56 4.57 -3.81
N SER A 291 -12.64 5.84 -4.25
CA SER A 291 -13.39 6.23 -5.47
C SER A 291 -12.62 6.03 -6.77
N GLY A 292 -11.32 5.73 -6.70
CA GLY A 292 -10.48 5.46 -7.86
C GLY A 292 -10.67 4.06 -8.44
N ILE A 293 -9.80 3.69 -9.38
CA ILE A 293 -9.92 2.44 -10.14
C ILE A 293 -9.66 1.21 -9.25
N ASP A 294 -8.63 1.27 -8.43
CA ASP A 294 -8.23 0.15 -7.55
C ASP A 294 -7.40 0.71 -6.37
N PRO A 295 -7.72 0.38 -5.10
CA PRO A 295 -6.94 0.84 -3.94
C PRO A 295 -5.56 0.19 -3.82
N GLU A 296 -5.29 -0.90 -4.53
CA GLU A 296 -3.96 -1.52 -4.57
C GLU A 296 -3.10 -0.84 -5.66
N LEU A 297 -2.60 0.32 -5.30
CA LEU A 297 -1.74 1.09 -6.18
C LEU A 297 -0.38 0.41 -6.34
N ASN A 298 -0.08 0.00 -7.56
CA ASN A 298 1.23 -0.49 -7.94
C ASN A 298 1.73 0.38 -9.11
N VAL A 299 1.88 1.67 -8.85
CA VAL A 299 2.19 2.63 -9.91
C VAL A 299 3.57 3.20 -9.72
N SER A 300 4.42 2.85 -10.62
CA SER A 300 5.69 3.49 -10.89
C SER A 300 5.52 4.35 -12.16
N GLY A 301 5.01 5.58 -12.01
CA GLY A 301 4.82 6.49 -13.15
C GLY A 301 6.11 7.12 -13.67
N SER A 302 7.18 7.12 -12.86
CA SER A 302 8.46 7.78 -13.15
C SER A 302 9.66 6.82 -13.15
N GLY A 303 9.43 5.52 -13.04
CA GLY A 303 10.49 4.51 -12.98
C GLY A 303 11.10 4.31 -11.58
N ARG A 304 10.74 5.13 -10.60
CA ARG A 304 11.11 4.95 -9.20
C ARG A 304 9.86 4.64 -8.37
N PRO A 305 9.80 3.50 -7.67
CA PRO A 305 8.65 3.14 -6.84
C PRO A 305 8.28 4.20 -5.80
N GLU A 306 9.29 4.89 -5.26
CA GLU A 306 9.15 5.94 -4.26
C GLU A 306 8.43 7.18 -4.78
N ASP A 307 8.52 7.50 -6.07
CA ASP A 307 7.97 8.74 -6.64
C ASP A 307 6.44 8.80 -6.66
N ASN A 308 5.77 7.65 -6.48
CA ASN A 308 4.31 7.55 -6.48
C ASN A 308 3.74 6.86 -5.22
N PHE A 309 4.55 6.69 -4.20
CA PHE A 309 4.12 6.02 -2.97
C PHE A 309 2.94 6.75 -2.32
N GLY A 310 1.79 6.06 -2.27
CA GLY A 310 0.54 6.60 -1.72
C GLY A 310 -0.28 7.49 -2.67
N GLY A 311 0.15 7.68 -3.93
CA GLY A 311 -0.59 8.47 -4.91
C GLY A 311 -1.14 7.65 -6.06
N ASP A 312 -2.37 7.95 -6.49
CA ASP A 312 -2.97 7.41 -7.72
C ASP A 312 -2.80 8.43 -8.85
N ARG A 313 -2.10 8.03 -9.91
CA ARG A 313 -1.93 8.80 -11.15
C ARG A 313 -2.62 8.15 -12.36
N GLY A 314 -3.55 7.23 -12.10
CA GLY A 314 -4.24 6.46 -13.12
C GLY A 314 -3.53 5.12 -13.39
N ILE A 315 -3.99 4.09 -12.70
CA ILE A 315 -3.55 2.71 -12.90
C ILE A 315 -4.39 2.03 -13.97
N TYR A 316 -3.83 0.98 -14.57
CA TYR A 316 -4.62 0.09 -15.41
C TYR A 316 -5.51 -0.80 -14.52
N PRO A 317 -6.83 -0.89 -14.78
CA PRO A 317 -7.74 -1.68 -13.95
C PRO A 317 -7.39 -3.17 -14.02
N ARG A 318 -7.48 -3.86 -12.88
CA ARG A 318 -7.33 -5.31 -12.81
C ARG A 318 -8.51 -5.99 -13.48
N THR A 319 -8.23 -7.01 -14.29
CA THR A 319 -9.26 -7.78 -14.98
C THR A 319 -9.91 -8.81 -14.08
N ARG A 320 -11.22 -9.02 -14.24
CA ARG A 320 -11.89 -10.24 -13.77
C ARG A 320 -11.68 -11.32 -14.81
N SER A 321 -11.38 -12.52 -14.35
CA SER A 321 -11.23 -13.66 -15.24
C SER A 321 -11.95 -14.90 -14.73
N VAL A 322 -12.43 -15.71 -15.65
CA VAL A 322 -12.97 -17.04 -15.37
C VAL A 322 -12.21 -18.03 -16.26
N ALA A 323 -11.60 -19.02 -15.61
CA ALA A 323 -10.82 -20.04 -16.27
C ALA A 323 -11.46 -21.43 -16.06
N PHE A 324 -11.58 -22.18 -17.15
CA PHE A 324 -11.95 -23.59 -17.11
C PHE A 324 -10.67 -24.43 -17.19
N GLY A 325 -10.50 -25.33 -16.23
CA GLY A 325 -9.35 -26.23 -16.16
C GLY A 325 -9.71 -27.68 -16.40
N LEU A 326 -8.91 -28.35 -17.23
CA LEU A 326 -8.95 -29.79 -17.43
C LEU A 326 -7.59 -30.38 -17.08
N THR A 327 -7.56 -31.30 -16.11
CA THR A 327 -6.34 -32.04 -15.72
C THR A 327 -6.57 -33.52 -15.93
N VAL A 328 -5.76 -34.19 -16.73
CA VAL A 328 -5.79 -35.62 -16.95
C VAL A 328 -4.53 -36.24 -16.35
N LYS A 329 -4.71 -37.21 -15.46
CA LYS A 329 -3.65 -38.02 -14.90
C LYS A 329 -3.69 -39.41 -15.52
N PHE A 330 -2.60 -39.82 -16.13
CA PHE A 330 -2.40 -41.16 -16.65
C PHE A 330 -1.80 -42.09 -15.59
N LYS A 331 -2.01 -43.40 -15.76
CA LYS A 331 -1.42 -44.44 -14.91
C LYS A 331 0.02 -44.70 -15.22
#